data_507c5433bb4c9d21cfedc536c0dc1128
#
_entry.id   507c5433bb4c9d21cfedc536c0dc1128
#
_cell.length_a   1.000
_cell.length_b   1.000
_cell.length_c   1.000
_cell.angle_alpha   90.00
_cell.angle_beta   90.00
_cell.angle_gamma   90.00
#
_symmetry.space_group_name_H-M   'P 1'
#
loop_
_entity.id
_entity.type
_entity.pdbx_description
1 polymer ?
#
loop_
_entity_poly.entity_id
_entity_poly.type
_entity_poly.pdbx_seq_one_letter_code
_entity_poly.pdbx_strand_id
1 'polypeptide(L)'
;MQAVILTGIVAGFVHVVSGADHLIAMAPAAINNPQKALKNSFSWGLGHSSGVLLLAFLAIFIKDITPLNKFSSIAEFLVGISLLIVGVFAIKNSFQLSIHSHSHKHENGIAHRHFHFHVKEQKNNNKHSHALTGLGLLHGIAGGSHFLAVLPALALPLTSACLYLISYLIGSLISMNLFTCLISF
;
A
#
# COMPACT_ATOMS: atom_id res chain seq x y z
N MET A 1 19.46 -16.37 -15.47
CA MET A 1 18.81 -16.35 -14.16
C MET A 1 18.98 -15.02 -13.43
N GLN A 2 20.20 -14.48 -13.28
CA GLN A 2 20.43 -13.19 -12.61
C GLN A 2 19.64 -12.03 -13.23
N ALA A 3 19.61 -11.92 -14.55
CA ALA A 3 18.85 -10.88 -15.26
C ALA A 3 17.34 -10.97 -14.95
N VAL A 4 16.77 -12.16 -14.88
CA VAL A 4 15.35 -12.37 -14.57
C VAL A 4 15.01 -11.89 -13.15
N ILE A 5 15.89 -12.20 -12.20
CA ILE A 5 15.72 -11.76 -10.80
C ILE A 5 15.79 -10.23 -10.72
N LEU A 6 16.81 -9.64 -11.32
CA LEU A 6 17.00 -8.18 -11.31
C LEU A 6 15.81 -7.47 -11.98
N THR A 7 15.37 -7.98 -13.13
CA THR A 7 14.22 -7.40 -13.84
C THR A 7 12.95 -7.50 -13.00
N GLY A 8 12.71 -8.61 -12.30
CA GLY A 8 11.58 -8.78 -11.40
C GLY A 8 11.62 -7.77 -10.24
N ILE A 9 12.77 -7.62 -9.56
CA ILE A 9 12.93 -6.65 -8.47
C ILE A 9 12.66 -5.23 -8.96
N VAL A 10 13.28 -4.82 -10.07
CA VAL A 10 13.12 -3.48 -10.63
C VAL A 10 11.67 -3.25 -11.07
N ALA A 11 11.04 -4.22 -11.72
CA ALA A 11 9.64 -4.11 -12.14
C ALA A 11 8.69 -3.94 -10.95
N GLY A 12 8.87 -4.73 -9.88
CA GLY A 12 8.08 -4.61 -8.67
C GLY A 12 8.29 -3.27 -7.94
N PHE A 13 9.53 -2.81 -7.89
CA PHE A 13 9.86 -1.51 -7.29
C PHE A 13 9.22 -0.35 -8.06
N VAL A 14 9.42 -0.31 -9.37
CA VAL A 14 8.88 0.75 -10.26
C VAL A 14 7.36 0.73 -10.25
N HIS A 15 6.73 -0.45 -10.25
CA HIS A 15 5.29 -0.59 -10.18
C HIS A 15 4.69 0.16 -8.98
N VAL A 16 5.26 0.00 -7.79
CA VAL A 16 4.78 0.67 -6.58
C VAL A 16 5.03 2.18 -6.65
N VAL A 17 6.21 2.61 -7.06
CA VAL A 17 6.55 4.05 -7.14
C VAL A 17 5.70 4.77 -8.19
N SER A 18 5.36 4.12 -9.29
CA SER A 18 4.52 4.70 -10.34
C SER A 18 3.01 4.68 -10.02
N GLY A 19 2.58 3.86 -9.05
CA GLY A 19 1.19 3.74 -8.63
C GLY A 19 0.82 4.72 -7.53
N ALA A 20 0.20 5.87 -7.87
CA ALA A 20 -0.26 6.85 -6.89
C ALA A 20 -1.26 6.27 -5.88
N ASP A 21 -2.02 5.27 -6.27
CA ASP A 21 -2.99 4.52 -5.47
C ASP A 21 -2.34 3.77 -4.30
N HIS A 22 -1.16 3.17 -4.51
CA HIS A 22 -0.36 2.55 -3.44
C HIS A 22 0.04 3.59 -2.38
N LEU A 23 0.48 4.76 -2.83
CA LEU A 23 0.93 5.85 -1.98
C LEU A 23 -0.23 6.42 -1.16
N ILE A 24 -1.40 6.64 -1.80
CA ILE A 24 -2.61 7.17 -1.16
C ILE A 24 -3.17 6.17 -0.14
N ALA A 25 -3.16 4.87 -0.42
CA ALA A 25 -3.64 3.85 0.49
C ALA A 25 -2.83 3.79 1.80
N MET A 26 -1.54 4.10 1.75
CA MET A 26 -0.62 3.96 2.86
C MET A 26 -0.35 5.25 3.64
N ALA A 27 -0.47 6.42 3.00
CA ALA A 27 -0.16 7.72 3.59
C ALA A 27 -0.89 7.99 4.93
N PRO A 28 -2.20 7.74 5.09
CA PRO A 28 -2.89 8.01 6.34
C PRO A 28 -2.37 7.20 7.54
N ALA A 29 -1.89 5.97 7.29
CA ALA A 29 -1.33 5.12 8.34
C ALA A 29 0.11 5.54 8.70
N ALA A 30 0.87 6.08 7.72
CA ALA A 30 2.26 6.46 7.87
C ALA A 30 2.44 7.69 8.79
N ILE A 31 1.56 8.68 8.66
CA ILE A 31 1.67 9.97 9.35
C ILE A 31 1.47 9.84 10.88
N ASN A 32 0.67 8.89 11.34
CA ASN A 32 0.24 8.84 12.75
C ASN A 32 1.18 8.05 13.67
N ASN A 33 1.86 7.03 13.18
CA ASN A 33 2.76 6.21 14.01
C ASN A 33 3.73 5.41 13.12
N PRO A 34 5.03 5.78 13.07
CA PRO A 34 6.00 5.15 12.17
C PRO A 34 6.13 3.63 12.33
N GLN A 35 6.17 3.12 13.56
CA GLN A 35 6.31 1.68 13.80
C GLN A 35 5.08 0.88 13.37
N LYS A 36 3.89 1.41 13.62
CA LYS A 36 2.64 0.81 13.13
C LYS A 36 2.52 0.94 11.62
N ALA A 37 3.00 2.04 11.06
CA ALA A 37 3.01 2.28 9.62
C ALA A 37 3.79 1.21 8.87
N LEU A 38 5.00 0.87 9.31
CA LEU A 38 5.80 -0.21 8.73
C LEU A 38 5.10 -1.57 8.79
N LYS A 39 4.52 -1.92 9.94
CA LYS A 39 3.75 -3.17 10.07
C LYS A 39 2.55 -3.19 9.14
N ASN A 40 1.83 -2.08 9.03
CA ASN A 40 0.67 -1.94 8.16
C ASN A 40 1.06 -2.02 6.68
N SER A 41 2.15 -1.34 6.30
CA SER A 41 2.75 -1.39 4.97
C SER A 41 3.12 -2.80 4.57
N PHE A 42 3.80 -3.52 5.46
CA PHE A 42 4.19 -4.90 5.21
C PHE A 42 2.96 -5.82 5.06
N SER A 43 1.94 -5.67 5.92
CA SER A 43 0.72 -6.47 5.85
C SER A 43 -0.07 -6.19 4.56
N TRP A 44 -0.18 -4.93 4.18
CA TRP A 44 -0.83 -4.52 2.94
C TRP A 44 -0.04 -5.00 1.72
N GLY A 45 1.29 -4.83 1.73
CA GLY A 45 2.19 -5.26 0.67
C GLY A 45 2.18 -6.77 0.45
N LEU A 46 2.10 -7.57 1.52
CA LEU A 46 1.91 -9.03 1.40
C LEU A 46 0.59 -9.36 0.74
N GLY A 47 -0.50 -8.71 1.14
CA GLY A 47 -1.80 -8.90 0.50
C GLY A 47 -1.76 -8.55 -0.98
N HIS A 48 -1.22 -7.38 -1.32
CA HIS A 48 -1.07 -6.90 -2.69
C HIS A 48 -0.25 -7.87 -3.55
N SER A 49 0.93 -8.24 -3.09
CA SER A 49 1.79 -9.17 -3.82
C SER A 49 1.15 -10.55 -3.99
N SER A 50 0.40 -11.01 -2.98
CA SER A 50 -0.36 -12.26 -3.08
C SER A 50 -1.46 -12.17 -4.14
N GLY A 51 -2.13 -11.02 -4.27
CA GLY A 51 -3.13 -10.75 -5.30
C GLY A 51 -2.53 -10.79 -6.70
N VAL A 52 -1.39 -10.14 -6.90
CA VAL A 52 -0.64 -10.18 -8.18
C VAL A 52 -0.19 -11.60 -8.52
N LEU A 53 0.33 -12.34 -7.55
CA LEU A 53 0.73 -13.73 -7.75
C LEU A 53 -0.47 -14.61 -8.14
N LEU A 54 -1.60 -14.46 -7.46
CA LEU A 54 -2.82 -15.20 -7.79
C LEU A 54 -3.25 -14.92 -9.23
N LEU A 55 -3.26 -13.64 -9.64
CA LEU A 55 -3.58 -13.22 -10.99
C LEU A 55 -2.60 -13.83 -12.01
N ALA A 56 -1.29 -13.81 -11.70
CA ALA A 56 -0.25 -14.38 -12.53
C ALA A 56 -0.42 -15.90 -12.71
N PHE A 57 -0.68 -16.62 -11.63
CA PHE A 57 -0.94 -18.06 -11.69
C PHE A 57 -2.16 -18.37 -12.55
N LEU A 58 -3.27 -17.66 -12.33
CA LEU A 58 -4.48 -17.83 -13.14
C LEU A 58 -4.20 -17.55 -14.62
N ALA A 59 -3.44 -16.49 -14.95
CA ALA A 59 -3.07 -16.18 -16.33
C ALA A 59 -2.21 -17.27 -16.98
N ILE A 60 -1.25 -17.85 -16.24
CA ILE A 60 -0.39 -18.94 -16.76
C ILE A 60 -1.21 -20.21 -17.04
N PHE A 61 -2.19 -20.57 -16.19
CA PHE A 61 -2.95 -21.80 -16.34
C PHE A 61 -4.12 -21.68 -17.31
N ILE A 62 -4.84 -20.56 -17.30
CA ILE A 62 -6.05 -20.40 -18.11
C ILE A 62 -5.71 -20.08 -19.56
N LYS A 63 -4.57 -19.43 -19.83
CA LYS A 63 -4.12 -18.97 -21.15
C LYS A 63 -5.13 -18.05 -21.89
N ASP A 64 -6.28 -17.79 -21.30
CA ASP A 64 -7.31 -16.88 -21.81
C ASP A 64 -7.42 -15.68 -20.85
N ILE A 65 -7.09 -14.50 -21.36
CA ILE A 65 -7.05 -13.27 -20.58
C ILE A 65 -8.45 -12.65 -20.41
N THR A 66 -9.43 -13.05 -21.23
CA THR A 66 -10.76 -12.42 -21.26
C THR A 66 -11.51 -12.52 -19.94
N PRO A 67 -11.62 -13.70 -19.26
CA PRO A 67 -12.27 -13.78 -17.96
C PRO A 67 -11.48 -13.04 -16.87
N LEU A 68 -10.15 -13.01 -16.97
CA LEU A 68 -9.29 -12.31 -16.01
C LEU A 68 -9.49 -10.79 -16.08
N ASN A 69 -9.67 -10.22 -17.28
CA ASN A 69 -9.98 -8.81 -17.47
C ASN A 69 -11.28 -8.40 -16.79
N LYS A 70 -12.35 -9.20 -16.90
CA LYS A 70 -13.63 -8.92 -16.23
C LYS A 70 -13.47 -8.96 -14.71
N PHE A 71 -12.75 -9.96 -14.20
CA PHE A 71 -12.49 -10.10 -12.77
C PHE A 71 -11.66 -8.93 -12.23
N SER A 72 -10.64 -8.52 -12.96
CA SER A 72 -9.80 -7.36 -12.64
C SER A 72 -10.64 -6.06 -12.62
N SER A 73 -11.51 -5.83 -13.58
CA SER A 73 -12.37 -4.63 -13.63
C SER A 73 -13.31 -4.54 -12.42
N ILE A 74 -13.88 -5.67 -11.97
CA ILE A 74 -14.69 -5.68 -10.74
C ILE A 74 -13.81 -5.34 -9.53
N ALA A 75 -12.62 -5.92 -9.45
CA ALA A 75 -11.68 -5.63 -8.37
C ALA A 75 -11.24 -4.16 -8.37
N GLU A 76 -10.99 -3.54 -9.55
CA GLU A 76 -10.71 -2.11 -9.69
C GLU A 76 -11.83 -1.23 -9.13
N PHE A 77 -13.07 -1.56 -9.45
CA PHE A 77 -14.24 -0.85 -8.93
C PHE A 77 -14.31 -0.92 -7.40
N LEU A 78 -14.08 -2.11 -6.81
CA LEU A 78 -14.07 -2.30 -5.36
C LEU A 78 -12.89 -1.57 -4.69
N VAL A 79 -11.72 -1.55 -5.33
CA VAL A 79 -10.58 -0.75 -4.86
C VAL A 79 -10.92 0.74 -4.89
N GLY A 80 -11.54 1.25 -5.96
CA GLY A 80 -11.99 2.63 -6.03
C GLY A 80 -12.92 3.01 -4.86
N ILE A 81 -13.90 2.16 -4.55
CA ILE A 81 -14.77 2.35 -3.39
C ILE A 81 -13.95 2.34 -2.08
N SER A 82 -13.03 1.40 -1.91
CA SER A 82 -12.21 1.31 -0.70
C SER A 82 -11.34 2.53 -0.47
N LEU A 83 -10.74 3.09 -1.54
CA LEU A 83 -9.96 4.32 -1.48
C LEU A 83 -10.81 5.54 -1.14
N LEU A 84 -12.05 5.63 -1.68
CA LEU A 84 -12.99 6.67 -1.28
C LEU A 84 -13.33 6.59 0.21
N ILE A 85 -13.59 5.40 0.73
CA ILE A 85 -13.86 5.19 2.15
C ILE A 85 -12.65 5.62 2.99
N VAL A 86 -11.45 5.18 2.63
CA VAL A 86 -10.20 5.57 3.32
C VAL A 86 -10.01 7.09 3.28
N GLY A 87 -10.25 7.73 2.13
CA GLY A 87 -10.16 9.17 1.97
C GLY A 87 -11.15 9.93 2.87
N VAL A 88 -12.41 9.50 2.90
CA VAL A 88 -13.43 10.09 3.79
C VAL A 88 -13.03 9.96 5.27
N PHE A 89 -12.53 8.80 5.69
CA PHE A 89 -12.04 8.61 7.06
C PHE A 89 -10.82 9.48 7.36
N ALA A 90 -9.88 9.61 6.42
CA ALA A 90 -8.71 10.47 6.58
C ALA A 90 -9.11 11.95 6.75
N ILE A 91 -10.03 12.44 5.92
CA ILE A 91 -10.59 13.79 6.00
C ILE A 91 -11.31 13.98 7.34
N LYS A 92 -12.19 13.07 7.72
CA LYS A 92 -12.91 13.14 9.00
C LYS A 92 -11.95 13.18 10.20
N ASN A 93 -10.90 12.37 10.18
CA ASN A 93 -9.90 12.38 11.25
C ASN A 93 -9.06 13.66 11.25
N SER A 94 -8.79 14.24 10.08
CA SER A 94 -8.07 15.52 9.95
C SER A 94 -8.86 16.68 10.57
N PHE A 95 -10.19 16.70 10.40
CA PHE A 95 -11.06 17.71 11.06
C PHE A 95 -11.24 17.49 12.56
N GLN A 96 -10.88 16.33 13.11
CA GLN A 96 -10.89 16.05 14.55
C GLN A 96 -9.58 16.46 15.26
N LEU A 97 -8.61 17.02 14.52
CA LEU A 97 -7.44 17.68 15.09
C LEU A 97 -7.93 18.92 15.86
N SER A 98 -8.02 18.81 17.19
CA SER A 98 -8.31 19.96 18.04
C SER A 98 -7.05 20.82 18.13
N ILE A 99 -6.99 21.85 17.28
CA ILE A 99 -5.98 22.90 17.39
C ILE A 99 -6.48 23.86 18.46
N HIS A 100 -5.84 23.87 19.61
CA HIS A 100 -6.10 24.89 20.61
C HIS A 100 -4.80 25.59 21.00
N SER A 101 -4.89 26.89 21.21
CA SER A 101 -3.80 27.69 21.73
C SER A 101 -4.13 28.11 23.15
N HIS A 102 -3.22 27.92 24.07
CA HIS A 102 -3.32 28.49 25.39
C HIS A 102 -2.07 29.30 25.72
N SER A 103 -2.24 30.32 26.54
CA SER A 103 -1.17 31.14 27.03
C SER A 103 -0.81 30.73 28.45
N HIS A 104 0.46 30.48 28.72
CA HIS A 104 0.95 30.36 30.09
C HIS A 104 1.81 31.55 30.45
N LYS A 105 1.75 31.91 31.74
CA LYS A 105 2.71 32.84 32.33
C LYS A 105 3.73 32.00 33.09
N HIS A 106 5.00 32.16 32.76
CA HIS A 106 6.08 31.64 33.59
C HIS A 106 6.31 32.56 34.79
N GLU A 107 6.90 32.04 35.84
CA GLU A 107 7.26 32.78 37.06
C GLU A 107 8.08 34.06 36.75
N ASN A 108 8.74 34.14 35.61
CA ASN A 108 9.50 35.29 35.13
C ASN A 108 8.65 36.35 34.44
N GLY A 109 7.32 36.31 34.50
CA GLY A 109 6.40 37.32 33.99
C GLY A 109 6.20 37.36 32.47
N ILE A 110 6.88 36.52 31.70
CA ILE A 110 6.79 36.49 30.24
C ILE A 110 5.62 35.55 29.86
N ALA A 111 4.57 36.11 29.23
CA ALA A 111 3.48 35.33 28.66
C ALA A 111 3.80 35.05 27.19
N HIS A 112 3.81 33.79 26.80
CA HIS A 112 3.87 33.40 25.40
C HIS A 112 2.71 32.47 25.04
N ARG A 113 2.38 32.48 23.75
CA ARG A 113 1.28 31.70 23.19
C ARG A 113 1.90 30.67 22.24
N HIS A 114 1.61 29.38 22.46
CA HIS A 114 1.99 28.33 21.51
C HIS A 114 0.80 27.47 21.13
N PHE A 115 0.91 26.88 19.95
CA PHE A 115 -0.12 25.98 19.42
C PHE A 115 0.27 24.55 19.78
N HIS A 116 -0.69 23.81 20.37
CA HIS A 116 -0.57 22.38 20.58
C HIS A 116 -1.45 21.63 19.60
N PHE A 117 -0.86 20.61 18.99
CA PHE A 117 -1.58 19.65 18.17
C PHE A 117 -1.81 18.39 19.00
N HIS A 118 -3.04 18.13 19.41
CA HIS A 118 -3.38 16.88 20.03
C HIS A 118 -4.01 15.95 19.00
N VAL A 119 -3.27 14.92 18.63
CA VAL A 119 -3.83 13.78 17.89
C VAL A 119 -4.49 12.89 18.95
N LYS A 120 -5.80 12.75 18.90
CA LYS A 120 -6.54 11.86 19.80
C LYS A 120 -6.02 10.44 19.58
N GLU A 121 -5.35 9.89 20.59
CA GLU A 121 -4.75 8.56 20.54
C GLU A 121 -5.83 7.53 20.23
N GLN A 122 -5.79 6.96 19.04
CA GLN A 122 -6.75 5.93 18.63
C GLN A 122 -6.41 4.65 19.39
N LYS A 123 -7.34 4.24 20.27
CA LYS A 123 -7.24 3.00 21.06
C LYS A 123 -6.86 1.83 20.16
N ASN A 124 -5.79 1.17 20.54
CA ASN A 124 -5.12 0.09 19.82
C ASN A 124 -6.06 -1.12 19.59
N ASN A 125 -6.58 -1.28 18.40
CA ASN A 125 -7.25 -2.51 17.99
C ASN A 125 -6.36 -3.26 16.99
N ASN A 126 -5.73 -4.36 17.45
CA ASN A 126 -4.95 -5.28 16.61
C ASN A 126 -5.77 -5.93 15.46
N LYS A 127 -7.06 -5.68 15.39
CA LYS A 127 -7.98 -6.20 14.36
C LYS A 127 -7.77 -5.60 12.95
N HIS A 128 -7.02 -4.51 12.82
CA HIS A 128 -6.86 -3.81 11.53
C HIS A 128 -5.85 -4.46 10.58
N SER A 129 -4.96 -5.32 11.05
CA SER A 129 -3.92 -5.94 10.20
C SER A 129 -4.53 -6.85 9.12
N HIS A 130 -5.53 -7.66 9.47
CA HIS A 130 -6.21 -8.55 8.51
C HIS A 130 -7.02 -7.79 7.46
N ALA A 131 -7.64 -6.67 7.85
CA ALA A 131 -8.36 -5.82 6.90
C ALA A 131 -7.41 -5.18 5.87
N LEU A 132 -6.23 -4.72 6.30
CA LEU A 132 -5.21 -4.17 5.42
C LEU A 132 -4.66 -5.21 4.44
N THR A 133 -4.40 -6.43 4.91
CA THR A 133 -3.98 -7.54 4.04
C THR A 133 -5.06 -7.87 3.01
N GLY A 134 -6.33 -7.91 3.42
CA GLY A 134 -7.47 -8.14 2.52
C GLY A 134 -7.63 -7.04 1.48
N LEU A 135 -7.49 -5.77 1.87
CA LEU A 135 -7.50 -4.64 0.95
C LEU A 135 -6.31 -4.69 -0.02
N GLY A 136 -5.13 -5.04 0.47
CA GLY A 136 -3.96 -5.26 -0.37
C GLY A 136 -4.19 -6.36 -1.39
N LEU A 137 -4.74 -7.51 -0.98
CA LEU A 137 -5.07 -8.61 -1.87
C LEU A 137 -6.04 -8.18 -2.98
N LEU A 138 -7.11 -7.49 -2.62
CA LEU A 138 -8.07 -6.95 -3.56
C LEU A 138 -7.39 -6.01 -4.55
N HIS A 139 -6.53 -5.13 -4.05
CA HIS A 139 -5.76 -4.19 -4.86
C HIS A 139 -4.80 -4.91 -5.82
N GLY A 140 -4.14 -5.98 -5.36
CA GLY A 140 -3.24 -6.79 -6.18
C GLY A 140 -3.94 -7.54 -7.32
N ILE A 141 -5.22 -7.86 -7.17
CA ILE A 141 -6.04 -8.45 -8.23
C ILE A 141 -6.56 -7.38 -9.20
N ALA A 142 -6.68 -6.14 -8.72
CA ALA A 142 -7.23 -5.01 -9.47
C ALA A 142 -6.17 -4.37 -10.36
N GLY A 143 -6.59 -4.03 -11.55
CA GLY A 143 -5.84 -3.08 -12.38
C GLY A 143 -5.09 -3.66 -13.58
N GLY A 144 -5.27 -2.97 -14.72
CA GLY A 144 -4.54 -3.27 -15.95
C GLY A 144 -3.03 -3.17 -15.80
N SER A 145 -2.54 -2.34 -14.85
CA SER A 145 -1.10 -2.21 -14.55
C SER A 145 -0.49 -3.51 -14.00
N HIS A 146 -1.26 -4.30 -13.24
CA HIS A 146 -0.82 -5.59 -12.73
C HIS A 146 -0.66 -6.63 -13.84
N PHE A 147 -1.52 -6.58 -14.87
CA PHE A 147 -1.34 -7.41 -16.07
C PHE A 147 -0.03 -7.07 -16.79
N LEU A 148 0.33 -5.79 -16.92
CA LEU A 148 1.61 -5.39 -17.51
C LEU A 148 2.80 -5.96 -16.71
N ALA A 149 2.69 -6.00 -15.41
CA ALA A 149 3.71 -6.60 -14.54
C ALA A 149 3.82 -8.13 -14.69
N VAL A 150 2.71 -8.79 -15.02
CA VAL A 150 2.65 -10.25 -15.21
C VAL A 150 3.04 -10.69 -16.62
N LEU A 151 2.86 -9.85 -17.65
CA LEU A 151 3.15 -10.19 -19.04
C LEU A 151 4.53 -10.81 -19.26
N PRO A 152 5.65 -10.31 -18.68
CA PRO A 152 6.95 -10.94 -18.84
C PRO A 152 6.99 -12.38 -18.33
N ALA A 153 6.25 -12.68 -17.25
CA ALA A 153 6.17 -14.03 -16.70
C ALA A 153 5.49 -15.01 -17.67
N LEU A 154 4.51 -14.56 -18.46
CA LEU A 154 3.82 -15.40 -19.44
C LEU A 154 4.71 -15.80 -20.62
N ALA A 155 5.71 -14.97 -20.93
CA ALA A 155 6.67 -15.22 -22.02
C ALA A 155 7.86 -16.10 -21.59
N LEU A 156 8.03 -16.36 -20.30
CA LEU A 156 9.16 -17.10 -19.73
C LEU A 156 8.83 -18.58 -19.51
N PRO A 157 9.84 -19.48 -19.55
CA PRO A 157 9.70 -20.83 -19.02
C PRO A 157 9.27 -20.80 -17.55
N LEU A 158 8.49 -21.79 -17.11
CA LEU A 158 7.86 -21.83 -15.79
C LEU A 158 8.81 -21.51 -14.64
N THR A 159 10.00 -22.08 -14.62
CA THR A 159 11.01 -21.82 -13.58
C THR A 159 11.43 -20.34 -13.54
N SER A 160 11.68 -19.75 -14.71
CA SER A 160 12.05 -18.35 -14.84
C SER A 160 10.89 -17.42 -14.52
N ALA A 161 9.66 -17.80 -14.87
CA ALA A 161 8.44 -17.09 -14.51
C ALA A 161 8.26 -17.04 -12.99
N CYS A 162 8.43 -18.16 -12.29
CA CYS A 162 8.36 -18.22 -10.83
C CYS A 162 9.45 -17.34 -10.19
N LEU A 163 10.69 -17.38 -10.69
CA LEU A 163 11.77 -16.53 -10.19
C LEU A 163 11.48 -15.05 -10.40
N TYR A 164 10.96 -14.68 -11.56
CA TYR A 164 10.55 -13.31 -11.86
C TYR A 164 9.46 -12.83 -10.89
N LEU A 165 8.40 -13.62 -10.70
CA LEU A 165 7.27 -13.25 -9.84
C LEU A 165 7.66 -13.13 -8.36
N ILE A 166 8.51 -14.03 -7.87
CA ILE A 166 9.04 -13.93 -6.49
C ILE A 166 9.90 -12.67 -6.35
N SER A 167 10.75 -12.39 -7.33
CA SER A 167 11.60 -11.20 -7.34
C SER A 167 10.78 -9.91 -7.42
N TYR A 168 9.71 -9.91 -8.23
CA TYR A 168 8.74 -8.82 -8.31
C TYR A 168 8.07 -8.54 -6.95
N LEU A 169 7.63 -9.59 -6.25
CA LEU A 169 7.08 -9.50 -4.91
C LEU A 169 8.08 -8.82 -3.95
N ILE A 170 9.34 -9.26 -3.97
CA ILE A 170 10.40 -8.68 -3.12
C ILE A 170 10.59 -7.20 -3.44
N GLY A 171 10.68 -6.84 -4.72
CA GLY A 171 10.82 -5.46 -5.16
C GLY A 171 9.66 -4.58 -4.73
N SER A 172 8.42 -5.07 -4.85
CA SER A 172 7.22 -4.36 -4.41
C SER A 172 7.20 -4.14 -2.90
N LEU A 173 7.55 -5.16 -2.10
CA LEU A 173 7.62 -5.04 -0.64
C LEU A 173 8.68 -4.04 -0.20
N ILE A 174 9.86 -4.08 -0.81
CA ILE A 174 10.94 -3.12 -0.52
C ILE A 174 10.46 -1.71 -0.81
N SER A 175 9.88 -1.47 -1.98
CA SER A 175 9.39 -0.16 -2.40
C SER A 175 8.33 0.39 -1.45
N MET A 176 7.33 -0.41 -1.07
CA MET A 176 6.26 -0.02 -0.15
C MET A 176 6.80 0.37 1.22
N ASN A 177 7.70 -0.44 1.78
CA ASN A 177 8.26 -0.17 3.10
C ASN A 177 9.19 1.04 3.07
N LEU A 178 10.01 1.19 2.03
CA LEU A 178 10.88 2.36 1.84
C LEU A 178 10.04 3.64 1.75
N PHE A 179 8.98 3.63 0.94
CA PHE A 179 8.09 4.78 0.81
C PHE A 179 7.41 5.14 2.15
N THR A 180 6.96 4.13 2.88
CA THR A 180 6.37 4.33 4.22
C THR A 180 7.38 4.93 5.18
N CYS A 181 8.65 4.48 5.17
CA CYS A 181 9.71 5.10 5.94
C CYS A 181 9.88 6.58 5.58
N LEU A 182 9.96 6.91 4.29
CA LEU A 182 10.17 8.28 3.82
C LEU A 182 9.06 9.26 4.24
N ILE A 183 7.81 8.77 4.36
CA ILE A 183 6.68 9.63 4.81
C ILE A 183 6.60 9.71 6.33
N SER A 184 7.07 8.68 7.04
CA SER A 184 6.91 8.58 8.50
C SER A 184 7.99 9.30 9.29
N PHE A 185 9.09 9.68 8.64
CA PHE A 185 10.24 10.37 9.23
C PHE A 185 10.56 11.66 8.50
#